data_89154e1ef736eca7e9ceeb3bfe9e97d3
#
_entry.id   89154e1ef736eca7e9ceeb3bfe9e97d3
#
_cell.length_a   1.000
_cell.length_b   1.000
_cell.length_c   1.000
_cell.angle_alpha   90.00
_cell.angle_beta   90.00
_cell.angle_gamma   90.00
#
_symmetry.space_group_name_H-M   'P 1'
#
loop_
_entity.id
_entity.type
_entity.pdbx_description
1 polymer ?
#
loop_
_entity_poly.entity_id
_entity_poly.type
_entity_poly.pdbx_seq_one_letter_code
_entity_poly.pdbx_strand_id
1 'polypeptide(L)'
;MTAILGGVGAACCWTVAMLCSSRASRVNGAGPALAWVMLVGLAIVVPFVLASGSPPTGSAAKWLLLAGTGNLGGLLLEYSAVRTGKVGVVASIASTEGAVTAVIAAIAGEPIATAVAAVLALIAGGIVLASLGENHDRGEDRPATRAVLLALGAALAFGVGLYAAGHVSDDVALPWVVLPARLLGVAVVAIPLASVGRIRIARASIPLVVAAGVAEVLGIASFALGARDAIGVTSVLGSQFAAFAAVGAYFLFGERLRRVQVAGVAAILVGVVLLPVLRA
;
A
#
# COMPACT_ATOMS: atom_id res chain seq x y z
N MET A 1 7.87 -12.33 -18.94
CA MET A 1 8.36 -10.94 -19.15
C MET A 1 7.35 -9.92 -18.64
N THR A 2 6.06 -10.14 -18.84
CA THR A 2 4.96 -9.32 -18.30
C THR A 2 4.97 -9.22 -16.78
N ALA A 3 5.26 -10.30 -16.04
CA ALA A 3 5.38 -10.29 -14.58
C ALA A 3 6.46 -9.32 -14.08
N ILE A 4 7.62 -9.29 -14.75
CA ILE A 4 8.72 -8.38 -14.38
C ILE A 4 8.34 -6.93 -14.64
N LEU A 5 7.82 -6.62 -15.83
CA LEU A 5 7.41 -5.28 -16.20
C LEU A 5 6.24 -4.78 -15.32
N GLY A 6 5.27 -5.65 -15.04
CA GLY A 6 4.15 -5.35 -14.15
C GLY A 6 4.59 -5.07 -12.72
N GLY A 7 5.47 -5.90 -12.16
CA GLY A 7 5.99 -5.72 -10.80
C GLY A 7 6.85 -4.47 -10.64
N VAL A 8 7.78 -4.22 -11.56
CA VAL A 8 8.60 -3.00 -11.56
C VAL A 8 7.74 -1.75 -11.77
N GLY A 9 6.79 -1.82 -12.71
CA GLY A 9 5.83 -0.74 -12.95
C GLY A 9 5.01 -0.41 -11.70
N ALA A 10 4.50 -1.44 -11.01
CA ALA A 10 3.80 -1.28 -9.73
C ALA A 10 4.68 -0.63 -8.66
N ALA A 11 5.92 -1.11 -8.47
CA ALA A 11 6.86 -0.56 -7.51
C ALA A 11 7.15 0.93 -7.77
N CYS A 12 7.42 1.31 -9.02
CA CYS A 12 7.63 2.71 -9.38
C CYS A 12 6.40 3.58 -9.12
N CYS A 13 5.22 3.10 -9.52
CA CYS A 13 3.97 3.83 -9.33
C CYS A 13 3.64 4.00 -7.84
N TRP A 14 3.70 2.95 -7.03
CA TRP A 14 3.44 3.03 -5.59
C TRP A 14 4.47 3.88 -4.85
N THR A 15 5.74 3.89 -5.32
CA THR A 15 6.73 4.84 -4.80
C THR A 15 6.31 6.28 -5.03
N VAL A 16 5.90 6.63 -6.24
CA VAL A 16 5.40 7.97 -6.56
C VAL A 16 4.16 8.31 -5.73
N ALA A 17 3.22 7.36 -5.62
CA ALA A 17 2.02 7.53 -4.80
C ALA A 17 2.37 7.82 -3.34
N MET A 18 3.25 7.01 -2.73
CA MET A 18 3.71 7.14 -1.35
C MET A 18 4.39 8.49 -1.09
N LEU A 19 5.33 8.90 -1.93
CA LEU A 19 6.06 10.15 -1.76
C LEU A 19 5.16 11.37 -1.92
N CYS A 20 4.31 11.38 -2.95
CA CYS A 20 3.37 12.46 -3.21
C CYS A 20 2.30 12.57 -2.11
N SER A 21 1.70 11.44 -1.72
CA SER A 21 0.69 11.38 -0.67
C SER A 21 1.24 11.75 0.70
N SER A 22 2.49 11.36 1.00
CA SER A 22 3.18 11.75 2.22
C SER A 22 3.29 13.27 2.34
N ARG A 23 3.78 13.95 1.30
CA ARG A 23 3.90 15.41 1.29
C ARG A 23 2.52 16.09 1.35
N ALA A 24 1.55 15.60 0.58
CA ALA A 24 0.20 16.13 0.59
C ALA A 24 -0.47 15.97 1.97
N SER A 25 -0.31 14.82 2.62
CA SER A 25 -0.87 14.52 3.94
C SER A 25 -0.25 15.35 5.07
N ARG A 26 1.05 15.66 4.98
CA ARG A 26 1.73 16.53 5.95
C ARG A 26 1.22 17.96 5.89
N VAL A 27 0.84 18.44 4.70
CA VAL A 27 0.34 19.82 4.50
C VAL A 27 -1.15 19.95 4.79
N ASN A 28 -1.97 19.01 4.31
CA ASN A 28 -3.44 19.16 4.32
C ASN A 28 -4.14 18.24 5.32
N GLY A 29 -3.41 17.29 5.91
CA GLY A 29 -3.99 16.18 6.67
C GLY A 29 -4.25 14.94 5.80
N ALA A 30 -4.30 13.78 6.44
CA ALA A 30 -4.46 12.48 5.76
C ALA A 30 -5.82 12.39 5.03
N GLY A 31 -6.91 12.79 5.69
CA GLY A 31 -8.26 12.70 5.12
C GLY A 31 -8.44 13.49 3.82
N PRO A 32 -8.18 14.80 3.78
CA PRO A 32 -8.30 15.59 2.55
C PRO A 32 -7.38 15.11 1.43
N ALA A 33 -6.13 14.72 1.74
CA ALA A 33 -5.21 14.19 0.74
C ALA A 33 -5.75 12.89 0.14
N LEU A 34 -6.20 11.94 0.97
CA LEU A 34 -6.79 10.69 0.51
C LEU A 34 -8.09 10.91 -0.28
N ALA A 35 -8.97 11.81 0.17
CA ALA A 35 -10.21 12.14 -0.54
C ALA A 35 -9.94 12.53 -2.00
N TRP A 36 -8.97 13.40 -2.23
CA TRP A 36 -8.60 13.83 -3.57
C TRP A 36 -7.95 12.70 -4.40
N VAL A 37 -7.11 11.87 -3.79
CA VAL A 37 -6.54 10.68 -4.46
C VAL A 37 -7.64 9.71 -4.89
N MET A 38 -8.65 9.48 -4.04
CA MET A 38 -9.81 8.64 -4.38
C MET A 38 -10.64 9.24 -5.51
N LEU A 39 -10.90 10.55 -5.47
CA LEU A 39 -11.64 11.24 -6.54
C LEU A 39 -10.92 11.17 -7.89
N VAL A 40 -9.61 11.43 -7.90
CA VAL A 40 -8.79 11.31 -9.11
C VAL A 40 -8.82 9.87 -9.64
N GLY A 41 -8.59 8.89 -8.76
CA GLY A 41 -8.62 7.48 -9.13
C GLY A 41 -10.00 7.05 -9.66
N LEU A 42 -11.09 7.52 -9.07
CA LEU A 42 -12.44 7.24 -9.54
C LEU A 42 -12.69 7.84 -10.93
N ALA A 43 -12.29 9.10 -11.13
CA ALA A 43 -12.43 9.78 -12.43
C ALA A 43 -11.69 9.04 -13.56
N ILE A 44 -10.55 8.44 -13.24
CA ILE A 44 -9.78 7.63 -14.20
C ILE A 44 -10.46 6.30 -14.47
N VAL A 45 -10.94 5.60 -13.43
CA VAL A 45 -11.41 4.20 -13.56
C VAL A 45 -12.82 4.11 -14.16
N VAL A 46 -13.70 5.08 -13.87
CA VAL A 46 -15.11 5.05 -14.32
C VAL A 46 -15.27 4.83 -15.83
N PRO A 47 -14.56 5.54 -16.74
CA PRO A 47 -14.69 5.31 -18.17
C PRO A 47 -14.37 3.86 -18.59
N PHE A 48 -13.34 3.26 -17.97
CA PHE A 48 -12.95 1.88 -18.25
C PHE A 48 -13.93 0.87 -17.71
N VAL A 49 -14.53 1.12 -16.54
CA VAL A 49 -15.59 0.28 -15.98
C VAL A 49 -16.81 0.27 -16.89
N LEU A 50 -17.23 1.45 -17.38
CA LEU A 50 -18.37 1.56 -18.29
C LEU A 50 -18.13 0.81 -19.62
N ALA A 51 -16.86 0.69 -20.04
CA ALA A 51 -16.47 -0.07 -21.22
C ALA A 51 -16.26 -1.58 -20.95
N SER A 52 -16.22 -2.01 -19.67
CA SER A 52 -15.84 -3.39 -19.28
C SER A 52 -17.03 -4.36 -19.16
N GLY A 53 -18.24 -3.97 -19.55
CA GLY A 53 -19.42 -4.81 -19.50
C GLY A 53 -20.10 -4.85 -18.14
N SER A 54 -20.84 -5.93 -17.89
CA SER A 54 -21.70 -6.06 -16.70
C SER A 54 -20.89 -6.15 -15.39
N PRO A 55 -21.42 -5.60 -14.29
CA PRO A 55 -20.77 -5.67 -12.99
C PRO A 55 -20.68 -7.12 -12.49
N PRO A 56 -19.57 -7.49 -11.83
CA PRO A 56 -19.45 -8.78 -11.16
C PRO A 56 -20.49 -8.94 -10.06
N THR A 57 -21.05 -10.14 -9.94
CA THR A 57 -22.13 -10.47 -8.98
C THR A 57 -21.74 -11.67 -8.10
N GLY A 58 -22.57 -11.97 -7.09
CA GLY A 58 -22.39 -13.15 -6.25
C GLY A 58 -21.13 -13.14 -5.41
N SER A 59 -20.33 -14.20 -5.48
CA SER A 59 -19.11 -14.36 -4.70
C SER A 59 -18.04 -13.34 -5.10
N ALA A 60 -17.88 -13.06 -6.39
CA ALA A 60 -16.91 -12.09 -6.88
C ALA A 60 -17.14 -10.69 -6.29
N ALA A 61 -18.40 -10.25 -6.20
CA ALA A 61 -18.74 -8.95 -5.62
C ALA A 61 -18.33 -8.85 -4.13
N LYS A 62 -18.47 -9.92 -3.36
CA LYS A 62 -18.05 -9.96 -1.95
C LYS A 62 -16.54 -9.83 -1.80
N TRP A 63 -15.78 -10.56 -2.61
CA TRP A 63 -14.32 -10.48 -2.62
C TRP A 63 -13.82 -9.12 -3.08
N LEU A 64 -14.45 -8.53 -4.11
CA LEU A 64 -14.15 -7.18 -4.55
C LEU A 64 -14.44 -6.12 -3.47
N LEU A 65 -15.53 -6.28 -2.72
CA LEU A 65 -15.83 -5.40 -1.59
C LEU A 65 -14.78 -5.53 -0.47
N LEU A 66 -14.37 -6.76 -0.16
CA LEU A 66 -13.30 -7.01 0.82
C LEU A 66 -11.96 -6.45 0.35
N ALA A 67 -11.61 -6.63 -0.93
CA ALA A 67 -10.42 -6.03 -1.54
C ALA A 67 -10.47 -4.50 -1.47
N GLY A 68 -11.60 -3.90 -1.81
CA GLY A 68 -11.80 -2.45 -1.75
C GLY A 68 -11.73 -1.89 -0.33
N THR A 69 -12.35 -2.56 0.65
CA THR A 69 -12.28 -2.14 2.07
C THR A 69 -10.89 -2.29 2.65
N GLY A 70 -10.18 -3.37 2.33
CA GLY A 70 -8.78 -3.59 2.71
C GLY A 70 -7.86 -2.50 2.14
N ASN A 71 -7.97 -2.21 0.85
CA ASN A 71 -7.18 -1.16 0.20
C ASN A 71 -7.48 0.23 0.80
N LEU A 72 -8.76 0.62 0.94
CA LEU A 72 -9.12 1.90 1.54
C LEU A 72 -8.64 2.02 2.99
N GLY A 73 -8.86 0.98 3.80
CA GLY A 73 -8.41 0.93 5.18
C GLY A 73 -6.89 1.06 5.29
N GLY A 74 -6.16 0.34 4.44
CA GLY A 74 -4.72 0.43 4.34
C GLY A 74 -4.25 1.85 4.01
N LEU A 75 -4.82 2.48 2.99
CA LEU A 75 -4.47 3.85 2.61
C LEU A 75 -4.80 4.89 3.69
N LEU A 76 -5.93 4.76 4.40
CA LEU A 76 -6.28 5.64 5.52
C LEU A 76 -5.24 5.58 6.63
N LEU A 77 -4.82 4.38 6.99
CA LEU A 77 -3.83 4.14 8.03
C LEU A 77 -2.44 4.59 7.58
N GLU A 78 -2.05 4.27 6.35
CA GLU A 78 -0.76 4.66 5.76
C GLU A 78 -0.63 6.19 5.66
N TYR A 79 -1.63 6.89 5.12
CA TYR A 79 -1.61 8.36 5.01
C TYR A 79 -1.54 9.03 6.39
N SER A 80 -2.15 8.40 7.39
CA SER A 80 -2.05 8.86 8.79
C SER A 80 -0.66 8.60 9.37
N ALA A 81 -0.04 7.45 9.03
CA ALA A 81 1.30 7.09 9.46
C ALA A 81 2.38 8.01 8.86
N VAL A 82 2.37 8.23 7.54
CA VAL A 82 3.40 9.06 6.86
C VAL A 82 3.28 10.54 7.20
N ARG A 83 2.15 10.97 7.75
CA ARG A 83 1.98 12.34 8.25
C ARG A 83 2.88 12.63 9.45
N THR A 84 3.09 11.64 10.31
CA THR A 84 3.78 11.81 11.59
C THR A 84 5.10 11.01 11.68
N GLY A 85 5.22 9.91 10.93
CA GLY A 85 6.41 9.06 10.90
C GLY A 85 7.35 9.35 9.74
N LYS A 86 8.50 8.67 9.76
CA LYS A 86 9.45 8.67 8.64
C LYS A 86 8.92 7.80 7.50
N VAL A 87 8.88 8.35 6.28
CA VAL A 87 8.34 7.66 5.10
C VAL A 87 9.06 6.33 4.85
N GLY A 88 10.40 6.31 4.98
CA GLY A 88 11.17 5.09 4.78
C GLY A 88 10.82 3.96 5.77
N VAL A 89 10.51 4.28 7.03
CA VAL A 89 10.07 3.29 8.04
C VAL A 89 8.64 2.84 7.76
N VAL A 90 7.74 3.79 7.52
CA VAL A 90 6.32 3.49 7.24
C VAL A 90 6.18 2.63 5.99
N ALA A 91 6.88 2.99 4.90
CA ALA A 91 6.88 2.23 3.65
C ALA A 91 7.38 0.79 3.84
N SER A 92 8.49 0.62 4.60
CA SER A 92 9.05 -0.71 4.86
C SER A 92 8.10 -1.59 5.68
N ILE A 93 7.40 -1.03 6.67
CA ILE A 93 6.40 -1.77 7.44
C ILE A 93 5.18 -2.07 6.57
N ALA A 94 4.66 -1.10 5.81
CA ALA A 94 3.51 -1.29 4.93
C ALA A 94 3.78 -2.37 3.87
N SER A 95 5.00 -2.46 3.32
CA SER A 95 5.38 -3.48 2.33
C SER A 95 5.35 -4.93 2.87
N THR A 96 5.17 -5.12 4.18
CA THR A 96 4.94 -6.47 4.75
C THR A 96 3.53 -7.02 4.47
N GLU A 97 2.69 -6.29 3.76
CA GLU A 97 1.37 -6.73 3.31
C GLU A 97 1.40 -8.10 2.60
N GLY A 98 2.46 -8.36 1.81
CA GLY A 98 2.68 -9.67 1.18
C GLY A 98 2.90 -10.79 2.19
N ALA A 99 3.60 -10.53 3.29
CA ALA A 99 3.77 -11.49 4.39
C ALA A 99 2.44 -11.75 5.10
N VAL A 100 1.63 -10.72 5.30
CA VAL A 100 0.28 -10.84 5.87
C VAL A 100 -0.61 -11.69 4.96
N THR A 101 -0.61 -11.41 3.65
CA THR A 101 -1.33 -12.22 2.65
C THR A 101 -0.91 -13.68 2.73
N ALA A 102 0.40 -13.93 2.86
CA ALA A 102 0.96 -15.26 3.01
C ALA A 102 0.43 -16.01 4.24
N VAL A 103 0.36 -15.33 5.38
CA VAL A 103 -0.16 -15.90 6.63
C VAL A 103 -1.66 -16.21 6.49
N ILE A 104 -2.43 -15.31 5.87
CA ILE A 104 -3.88 -15.52 5.65
C ILE A 104 -4.11 -16.76 4.77
N ALA A 105 -3.34 -16.92 3.67
CA ALA A 105 -3.43 -18.07 2.79
C ALA A 105 -3.13 -19.39 3.53
N ALA A 106 -2.14 -19.36 4.42
CA ALA A 106 -1.83 -20.51 5.26
C ALA A 106 -2.93 -20.87 6.27
N ILE A 107 -3.54 -19.88 6.89
CA ILE A 107 -4.72 -20.08 7.79
C ILE A 107 -5.88 -20.64 6.97
N ALA A 108 -6.01 -20.27 5.71
CA ALA A 108 -7.01 -20.79 4.79
C ALA A 108 -6.73 -22.21 4.28
N GLY A 109 -5.64 -22.85 4.74
CA GLY A 109 -5.31 -24.25 4.47
C GLY A 109 -4.15 -24.48 3.50
N GLU A 110 -3.48 -23.43 3.03
CA GLU A 110 -2.26 -23.60 2.24
C GLU A 110 -1.07 -23.96 3.17
N PRO A 111 -0.28 -25.02 2.86
CA PRO A 111 0.83 -25.43 3.71
C PRO A 111 1.93 -24.36 3.77
N ILE A 112 2.40 -24.03 4.97
CA ILE A 112 3.58 -23.16 5.15
C ILE A 112 4.84 -24.01 5.27
N ALA A 113 5.79 -23.82 4.36
CA ALA A 113 7.11 -24.40 4.48
C ALA A 113 7.88 -23.77 5.66
N THR A 114 8.73 -24.53 6.33
CA THR A 114 9.56 -24.03 7.46
C THR A 114 10.41 -22.83 7.07
N ALA A 115 10.91 -22.78 5.85
CA ALA A 115 11.66 -21.64 5.31
C ALA A 115 10.82 -20.36 5.28
N VAL A 116 9.54 -20.44 4.95
CA VAL A 116 8.61 -19.30 4.98
C VAL A 116 8.42 -18.79 6.41
N ALA A 117 8.27 -19.68 7.40
CA ALA A 117 8.16 -19.30 8.80
C ALA A 117 9.43 -18.55 9.29
N ALA A 118 10.61 -18.98 8.88
CA ALA A 118 11.88 -18.30 9.22
C ALA A 118 11.94 -16.89 8.62
N VAL A 119 11.47 -16.72 7.38
CA VAL A 119 11.41 -15.39 6.74
C VAL A 119 10.39 -14.48 7.42
N LEU A 120 9.22 -15.00 7.84
CA LEU A 120 8.25 -14.22 8.60
C LEU A 120 8.84 -13.75 9.94
N ALA A 121 9.62 -14.60 10.63
CA ALA A 121 10.34 -14.21 11.85
C ALA A 121 11.39 -13.11 11.57
N LEU A 122 12.12 -13.18 10.45
CA LEU A 122 13.05 -12.14 10.03
C LEU A 122 12.33 -10.79 9.81
N ILE A 123 11.19 -10.80 9.11
CA ILE A 123 10.37 -9.61 8.89
C ILE A 123 9.89 -9.03 10.24
N ALA A 124 9.38 -9.86 11.14
CA ALA A 124 8.94 -9.43 12.47
C ALA A 124 10.08 -8.77 13.28
N GLY A 125 11.26 -9.39 13.28
CA GLY A 125 12.46 -8.83 13.90
C GLY A 125 12.89 -7.49 13.25
N GLY A 126 12.79 -7.40 11.93
CA GLY A 126 13.04 -6.17 11.19
C GLY A 126 12.09 -5.02 11.57
N ILE A 127 10.80 -5.31 11.75
CA ILE A 127 9.80 -4.34 12.22
C ILE A 127 10.18 -3.81 13.61
N VAL A 128 10.55 -4.70 14.55
CA VAL A 128 10.99 -4.30 15.88
C VAL A 128 12.23 -3.39 15.80
N LEU A 129 13.24 -3.76 15.03
CA LEU A 129 14.46 -2.94 14.86
C LEU A 129 14.15 -1.59 14.21
N ALA A 130 13.29 -1.55 13.20
CA ALA A 130 12.90 -0.31 12.54
C ALA A 130 12.16 0.64 13.51
N SER A 131 11.36 0.11 14.44
CA SER A 131 10.64 0.88 15.44
C SER A 131 11.50 1.42 16.58
N LEU A 132 12.55 0.70 17.00
CA LEU A 132 13.42 1.08 18.13
C LEU A 132 14.23 2.36 17.89
N GLY A 133 14.52 2.70 16.64
CA GLY A 133 15.33 3.88 16.32
C GLY A 133 14.61 5.22 16.45
N GLU A 134 13.32 5.24 16.70
CA GLU A 134 12.50 6.45 16.65
C GLU A 134 12.37 7.20 17.99
N ASN A 135 12.68 6.53 19.11
CA ASN A 135 12.34 6.99 20.46
C ASN A 135 13.35 7.93 21.13
N HIS A 136 14.45 8.38 20.48
CA HIS A 136 15.54 9.03 21.24
C HIS A 136 15.79 10.52 20.99
N ASP A 137 15.19 11.14 19.98
CA ASP A 137 15.66 12.48 19.59
C ASP A 137 14.76 13.68 19.97
N ARG A 138 13.57 13.52 20.54
CA ARG A 138 12.70 14.68 20.82
C ARG A 138 11.77 14.61 22.03
N GLY A 139 12.00 13.80 23.05
CA GLY A 139 11.17 13.85 24.27
C GLY A 139 9.65 13.59 24.10
N GLU A 140 9.21 13.21 22.90
CA GLU A 140 7.84 12.86 22.56
C GLU A 140 7.78 11.42 22.02
N ASP A 141 7.70 10.45 22.94
CA ASP A 141 7.67 9.01 22.62
C ASP A 141 6.43 8.56 21.84
N ARG A 142 5.36 9.38 21.87
CA ARG A 142 4.06 8.99 21.30
C ARG A 142 3.93 9.09 19.77
N PRO A 143 4.48 10.07 19.04
CA PRO A 143 4.27 10.18 17.59
C PRO A 143 4.87 9.02 16.80
N ALA A 144 6.03 8.55 17.22
CA ALA A 144 6.77 7.48 16.54
C ALA A 144 6.07 6.13 16.66
N THR A 145 5.72 5.73 17.88
CA THR A 145 4.97 4.48 18.15
C THR A 145 3.63 4.47 17.41
N ARG A 146 2.93 5.62 17.38
CA ARG A 146 1.68 5.75 16.64
C ARG A 146 1.87 5.52 15.14
N ALA A 147 2.90 6.07 14.53
CA ALA A 147 3.18 5.87 13.09
C ALA A 147 3.46 4.41 12.77
N VAL A 148 4.24 3.71 13.62
CA VAL A 148 4.51 2.28 13.48
C VAL A 148 3.22 1.44 13.60
N LEU A 149 2.38 1.71 14.61
CA LEU A 149 1.11 1.01 14.79
C LEU A 149 0.15 1.22 13.62
N LEU A 150 0.10 2.45 13.10
CA LEU A 150 -0.70 2.77 11.91
C LEU A 150 -0.16 2.05 10.67
N ALA A 151 1.17 1.97 10.49
CA ALA A 151 1.79 1.26 9.39
C ALA A 151 1.55 -0.26 9.47
N LEU A 152 1.61 -0.86 10.67
CA LEU A 152 1.24 -2.25 10.89
C LEU A 152 -0.23 -2.51 10.56
N GLY A 153 -1.12 -1.63 11.02
CA GLY A 153 -2.54 -1.69 10.65
C GLY A 153 -2.76 -1.57 9.14
N ALA A 154 -1.98 -0.71 8.47
CA ALA A 154 -2.02 -0.57 7.01
C ALA A 154 -1.58 -1.87 6.32
N ALA A 155 -0.47 -2.48 6.76
CA ALA A 155 0.01 -3.76 6.24
C ALA A 155 -1.02 -4.89 6.39
N LEU A 156 -1.70 -4.96 7.54
CA LEU A 156 -2.78 -5.92 7.77
C LEU A 156 -3.97 -5.67 6.81
N ALA A 157 -4.41 -4.43 6.69
CA ALA A 157 -5.53 -4.07 5.83
C ALA A 157 -5.22 -4.32 4.34
N PHE A 158 -4.03 -3.92 3.89
CA PHE A 158 -3.57 -4.21 2.52
C PHE A 158 -3.43 -5.71 2.27
N GLY A 159 -2.85 -6.47 3.23
CA GLY A 159 -2.70 -7.91 3.11
C GLY A 159 -4.03 -8.65 2.97
N VAL A 160 -5.04 -8.26 3.74
CA VAL A 160 -6.42 -8.78 3.57
C VAL A 160 -6.98 -8.39 2.21
N GLY A 161 -6.77 -7.15 1.79
CA GLY A 161 -7.22 -6.64 0.49
C GLY A 161 -6.57 -7.37 -0.69
N LEU A 162 -5.26 -7.61 -0.64
CA LEU A 162 -4.52 -8.35 -1.67
C LEU A 162 -4.96 -9.81 -1.74
N TYR A 163 -5.14 -10.47 -0.58
CA TYR A 163 -5.67 -11.83 -0.55
C TYR A 163 -7.05 -11.90 -1.22
N ALA A 164 -7.94 -10.96 -0.89
CA ALA A 164 -9.27 -10.90 -1.48
C ALA A 164 -9.23 -10.60 -3.00
N ALA A 165 -8.36 -9.68 -3.43
CA ALA A 165 -8.17 -9.36 -4.84
C ALA A 165 -7.63 -10.56 -5.63
N GLY A 166 -6.74 -11.35 -5.04
CA GLY A 166 -6.21 -12.57 -5.65
C GLY A 166 -7.27 -13.59 -6.02
N HIS A 167 -8.33 -13.68 -5.21
CA HIS A 167 -9.45 -14.60 -5.45
C HIS A 167 -10.34 -14.25 -6.66
N VAL A 168 -10.21 -13.06 -7.21
CA VAL A 168 -11.06 -12.59 -8.33
C VAL A 168 -10.27 -12.12 -9.54
N SER A 169 -8.94 -12.15 -9.48
CA SER A 169 -8.06 -11.57 -10.51
C SER A 169 -8.20 -12.22 -11.88
N ASP A 170 -8.52 -13.52 -11.92
CA ASP A 170 -8.67 -14.29 -13.16
C ASP A 170 -10.07 -14.17 -13.77
N ASP A 171 -11.08 -13.94 -12.92
CA ASP A 171 -12.48 -13.97 -13.32
C ASP A 171 -13.06 -12.58 -13.62
N VAL A 172 -12.34 -11.51 -13.24
CA VAL A 172 -12.86 -10.14 -13.26
C VAL A 172 -11.97 -9.22 -14.08
N ALA A 173 -12.59 -8.37 -14.89
CA ALA A 173 -11.86 -7.34 -15.62
C ALA A 173 -11.21 -6.34 -14.66
N LEU A 174 -9.97 -5.94 -14.96
CA LEU A 174 -9.12 -5.09 -14.13
C LEU A 174 -9.81 -3.83 -13.57
N PRO A 175 -10.62 -3.06 -14.33
CA PRO A 175 -11.29 -1.88 -13.79
C PRO A 175 -12.20 -2.19 -12.60
N TRP A 176 -12.81 -3.36 -12.57
CA TRP A 176 -13.66 -3.80 -11.46
C TRP A 176 -12.87 -4.11 -10.19
N VAL A 177 -11.60 -4.49 -10.29
CA VAL A 177 -10.73 -4.71 -9.11
C VAL A 177 -10.39 -3.37 -8.45
N VAL A 178 -10.16 -2.32 -9.24
CA VAL A 178 -9.79 -0.99 -8.74
C VAL A 178 -10.98 -0.20 -8.20
N LEU A 179 -12.16 -0.34 -8.83
CA LEU A 179 -13.35 0.48 -8.57
C LEU A 179 -13.82 0.48 -7.12
N PRO A 180 -13.97 -0.66 -6.42
CA PRO A 180 -14.55 -0.68 -5.07
C PRO A 180 -13.82 0.20 -4.06
N ALA A 181 -12.48 0.19 -4.06
CA ALA A 181 -11.69 1.05 -3.19
C ALA A 181 -11.94 2.54 -3.46
N ARG A 182 -12.09 2.92 -4.74
CA ARG A 182 -12.33 4.31 -5.15
C ARG A 182 -13.74 4.76 -4.79
N LEU A 183 -14.75 3.92 -5.03
CA LEU A 183 -16.14 4.20 -4.63
C LEU A 183 -16.26 4.33 -3.12
N LEU A 184 -15.71 3.38 -2.37
CA LEU A 184 -15.73 3.41 -0.90
C LEU A 184 -14.97 4.64 -0.38
N GLY A 185 -13.81 4.96 -0.94
CA GLY A 185 -13.03 6.13 -0.56
C GLY A 185 -13.77 7.45 -0.80
N VAL A 186 -14.48 7.56 -1.91
CA VAL A 186 -15.34 8.72 -2.19
C VAL A 186 -16.53 8.75 -1.23
N ALA A 187 -17.22 7.62 -1.04
CA ALA A 187 -18.40 7.56 -0.18
C ALA A 187 -18.09 7.81 1.30
N VAL A 188 -17.02 7.22 1.81
CA VAL A 188 -16.71 7.23 3.26
C VAL A 188 -15.76 8.37 3.65
N VAL A 189 -14.95 8.87 2.72
CA VAL A 189 -13.96 9.91 3.02
C VAL A 189 -14.29 11.23 2.32
N ALA A 190 -14.45 11.22 0.97
CA ALA A 190 -14.59 12.45 0.22
C ALA A 190 -15.94 13.14 0.46
N ILE A 191 -17.06 12.41 0.42
CA ILE A 191 -18.40 12.97 0.64
C ILE A 191 -18.54 13.54 2.06
N PRO A 192 -18.20 12.83 3.15
CA PRO A 192 -18.27 13.39 4.51
C PRO A 192 -17.38 14.61 4.70
N LEU A 193 -16.17 14.63 4.13
CA LEU A 193 -15.31 15.81 4.22
C LEU A 193 -15.83 16.98 3.41
N ALA A 194 -16.48 16.73 2.27
CA ALA A 194 -17.11 17.76 1.46
C ALA A 194 -18.32 18.36 2.17
N SER A 195 -19.18 17.55 2.81
CA SER A 195 -20.38 18.00 3.51
C SER A 195 -20.06 18.94 4.69
N VAL A 196 -18.90 18.76 5.33
CA VAL A 196 -18.44 19.66 6.42
C VAL A 196 -17.42 20.72 5.96
N GLY A 197 -17.23 20.89 4.64
CA GLY A 197 -16.34 21.88 4.06
C GLY A 197 -14.83 21.62 4.29
N ARG A 198 -14.45 20.44 4.74
CA ARG A 198 -13.06 20.07 5.09
C ARG A 198 -12.28 19.35 3.97
N ILE A 199 -12.85 19.23 2.76
CA ILE A 199 -12.18 18.61 1.61
C ILE A 199 -11.14 19.53 0.93
N ARG A 200 -11.03 20.78 1.37
CA ARG A 200 -10.11 21.76 0.78
C ARG A 200 -8.66 21.38 0.99
N ILE A 201 -7.85 21.54 -0.07
CA ILE A 201 -6.39 21.37 -0.03
C ILE A 201 -5.69 22.62 -0.54
N ALA A 202 -4.44 22.79 -0.14
CA ALA A 202 -3.59 23.87 -0.66
C ALA A 202 -3.38 23.68 -2.17
N ARG A 203 -3.43 24.78 -2.93
CA ARG A 203 -3.22 24.73 -4.40
C ARG A 203 -1.91 24.05 -4.79
N ALA A 204 -0.85 24.26 -4.02
CA ALA A 204 0.44 23.59 -4.21
C ALA A 204 0.39 22.07 -4.04
N SER A 205 -0.64 21.53 -3.38
CA SER A 205 -0.82 20.08 -3.19
C SER A 205 -1.62 19.43 -4.32
N ILE A 206 -2.27 20.18 -5.20
CA ILE A 206 -3.08 19.64 -6.30
C ILE A 206 -2.25 18.70 -7.19
N PRO A 207 -1.06 19.09 -7.71
CA PRO A 207 -0.26 18.18 -8.54
C PRO A 207 0.17 16.91 -7.78
N LEU A 208 0.39 17.01 -6.46
CA LEU A 208 0.78 15.86 -5.65
C LEU A 208 -0.37 14.84 -5.53
N VAL A 209 -1.59 15.29 -5.22
CA VAL A 209 -2.72 14.37 -5.10
C VAL A 209 -3.16 13.80 -6.45
N VAL A 210 -3.01 14.57 -7.54
CA VAL A 210 -3.24 14.07 -8.90
C VAL A 210 -2.20 13.01 -9.26
N ALA A 211 -0.92 13.29 -9.05
CA ALA A 211 0.15 12.33 -9.31
C ALA A 211 -0.02 11.05 -8.46
N ALA A 212 -0.37 11.18 -7.17
CA ALA A 212 -0.64 10.04 -6.31
C ALA A 212 -1.86 9.23 -6.79
N GLY A 213 -2.96 9.87 -7.18
CA GLY A 213 -4.16 9.19 -7.67
C GLY A 213 -3.94 8.44 -8.99
N VAL A 214 -3.21 9.06 -9.93
CA VAL A 214 -2.80 8.41 -11.18
C VAL A 214 -1.88 7.23 -10.90
N ALA A 215 -0.86 7.44 -10.07
CA ALA A 215 0.13 6.42 -9.73
C ALA A 215 -0.51 5.23 -9.00
N GLU A 216 -1.46 5.47 -8.10
CA GLU A 216 -2.23 4.41 -7.44
C GLU A 216 -3.00 3.53 -8.43
N VAL A 217 -3.70 4.13 -9.39
CA VAL A 217 -4.45 3.39 -10.41
C VAL A 217 -3.51 2.61 -11.32
N LEU A 218 -2.45 3.25 -11.80
CA LEU A 218 -1.45 2.62 -12.67
C LEU A 218 -0.67 1.52 -11.94
N GLY A 219 -0.39 1.70 -10.64
CA GLY A 219 0.28 0.71 -9.81
C GLY A 219 -0.53 -0.58 -9.69
N ILE A 220 -1.82 -0.47 -9.33
CA ILE A 220 -2.72 -1.62 -9.26
C ILE A 220 -2.90 -2.27 -10.65
N ALA A 221 -3.04 -1.46 -11.70
CA ALA A 221 -3.17 -1.95 -13.06
C ALA A 221 -1.91 -2.74 -13.51
N SER A 222 -0.73 -2.18 -13.28
CA SER A 222 0.55 -2.84 -13.58
C SER A 222 0.71 -4.15 -12.81
N PHE A 223 0.39 -4.13 -11.51
CA PHE A 223 0.42 -5.31 -10.67
C PHE A 223 -0.52 -6.41 -11.19
N ALA A 224 -1.77 -6.09 -11.45
CA ALA A 224 -2.75 -7.08 -11.89
C ALA A 224 -2.42 -7.66 -13.28
N LEU A 225 -1.86 -6.86 -14.18
CA LEU A 225 -1.39 -7.35 -15.48
C LEU A 225 -0.20 -8.31 -15.33
N GLY A 226 0.76 -7.98 -14.46
CA GLY A 226 1.90 -8.85 -14.19
C GLY A 226 1.50 -10.13 -13.44
N ALA A 227 0.54 -10.03 -12.52
CA ALA A 227 0.08 -11.14 -11.70
C ALA A 227 -0.59 -12.26 -12.52
N ARG A 228 -1.18 -11.94 -13.67
CA ARG A 228 -1.72 -12.94 -14.62
C ARG A 228 -0.65 -13.88 -15.18
N ASP A 229 0.60 -13.43 -15.28
CA ASP A 229 1.71 -14.24 -15.78
C ASP A 229 2.41 -15.00 -14.63
N ALA A 230 2.73 -14.29 -13.55
CA ALA A 230 3.35 -14.87 -12.36
C ALA A 230 3.12 -13.99 -11.12
N ILE A 231 2.13 -14.32 -10.28
CA ILE A 231 1.77 -13.56 -9.07
C ILE A 231 2.98 -13.39 -8.15
N GLY A 232 3.75 -14.46 -7.89
CA GLY A 232 4.91 -14.43 -7.00
C GLY A 232 5.98 -13.43 -7.45
N VAL A 233 6.40 -13.48 -8.71
CA VAL A 233 7.42 -12.58 -9.28
C VAL A 233 6.93 -11.13 -9.24
N THR A 234 5.69 -10.89 -9.64
CA THR A 234 5.09 -9.56 -9.65
C THR A 234 4.99 -8.97 -8.24
N SER A 235 4.60 -9.80 -7.25
CA SER A 235 4.52 -9.38 -5.84
C SER A 235 5.89 -9.00 -5.27
N VAL A 236 6.94 -9.81 -5.53
CA VAL A 236 8.33 -9.51 -5.09
C VAL A 236 8.80 -8.17 -5.64
N LEU A 237 8.61 -7.97 -6.93
CA LEU A 237 9.06 -6.75 -7.58
C LEU A 237 8.22 -5.54 -7.16
N GLY A 238 6.90 -5.71 -7.03
CA GLY A 238 5.99 -4.68 -6.55
C GLY A 238 6.33 -4.20 -5.14
N SER A 239 6.65 -5.12 -4.23
CA SER A 239 7.00 -4.80 -2.85
C SER A 239 8.32 -4.01 -2.68
N GLN A 240 9.14 -3.91 -3.74
CA GLN A 240 10.32 -3.05 -3.74
C GLN A 240 10.00 -1.55 -3.68
N PHE A 241 8.72 -1.15 -3.79
CA PHE A 241 8.32 0.25 -3.62
C PHE A 241 8.84 0.85 -2.30
N ALA A 242 8.96 0.05 -1.24
CA ALA A 242 9.47 0.50 0.05
C ALA A 242 10.95 0.91 -0.01
N ALA A 243 11.79 0.16 -0.74
CA ALA A 243 13.19 0.53 -0.94
C ALA A 243 13.30 1.83 -1.73
N PHE A 244 12.54 1.96 -2.81
CA PHE A 244 12.52 3.18 -3.62
C PHE A 244 11.95 4.37 -2.85
N ALA A 245 10.91 4.16 -2.03
CA ALA A 245 10.34 5.20 -1.18
C ALA A 245 11.33 5.66 -0.09
N ALA A 246 12.09 4.74 0.53
CA ALA A 246 13.11 5.08 1.51
C ALA A 246 14.23 5.93 0.87
N VAL A 247 14.71 5.54 -0.31
CA VAL A 247 15.69 6.31 -1.09
C VAL A 247 15.11 7.68 -1.49
N GLY A 248 13.87 7.70 -2.01
CA GLY A 248 13.19 8.93 -2.36
C GLY A 248 12.99 9.88 -1.17
N ALA A 249 12.66 9.34 0.00
CA ALA A 249 12.48 10.12 1.23
C ALA A 249 13.80 10.74 1.72
N TYR A 250 14.92 10.03 1.56
CA TYR A 250 16.24 10.59 1.84
C TYR A 250 16.53 11.84 0.98
N PHE A 251 16.30 11.76 -0.33
CA PHE A 251 16.60 12.87 -1.24
C PHE A 251 15.56 14.01 -1.18
N LEU A 252 14.27 13.68 -1.08
CA LEU A 252 13.19 14.68 -1.17
C LEU A 252 12.85 15.33 0.16
N PHE A 253 12.98 14.59 1.27
CA PHE A 253 12.60 15.07 2.61
C PHE A 253 13.79 15.23 3.54
N GLY A 254 15.01 14.84 3.12
CA GLY A 254 16.19 14.83 3.96
C GLY A 254 16.10 13.84 5.12
N GLU A 255 15.24 12.82 5.01
CA GLU A 255 15.05 11.84 6.07
C GLU A 255 16.30 10.98 6.22
N ARG A 256 16.90 10.98 7.41
CA ARG A 256 18.05 10.13 7.75
C ARG A 256 17.59 9.03 8.70
N LEU A 257 17.76 7.79 8.27
CA LEU A 257 17.52 6.63 9.12
C LEU A 257 18.74 6.40 10.03
N ARG A 258 18.50 6.04 11.28
CA ARG A 258 19.56 5.59 12.19
C ARG A 258 20.05 4.20 11.75
N ARG A 259 21.27 3.81 12.12
CA ARG A 259 21.85 2.50 11.74
C ARG A 259 20.94 1.33 12.11
N VAL A 260 20.27 1.39 13.29
CA VAL A 260 19.31 0.36 13.73
C VAL A 260 18.07 0.32 12.82
N GLN A 261 17.54 1.49 12.43
CA GLN A 261 16.42 1.57 11.49
C GLN A 261 16.83 1.05 10.11
N VAL A 262 18.03 1.38 9.63
CA VAL A 262 18.56 0.85 8.37
C VAL A 262 18.65 -0.67 8.41
N ALA A 263 19.15 -1.24 9.51
CA ALA A 263 19.20 -2.70 9.69
C ALA A 263 17.79 -3.32 9.70
N GLY A 264 16.83 -2.70 10.40
CA GLY A 264 15.43 -3.14 10.43
C GLY A 264 14.77 -3.09 9.04
N VAL A 265 14.90 -1.96 8.35
CA VAL A 265 14.40 -1.78 6.98
C VAL A 265 15.03 -2.80 6.02
N ALA A 266 16.35 -3.00 6.10
CA ALA A 266 17.03 -4.01 5.28
C ALA A 266 16.53 -5.43 5.57
N ALA A 267 16.32 -5.80 6.84
CA ALA A 267 15.77 -7.10 7.23
C ALA A 267 14.34 -7.31 6.67
N ILE A 268 13.48 -6.29 6.76
CA ILE A 268 12.13 -6.32 6.17
C ILE A 268 12.22 -6.54 4.65
N LEU A 269 13.01 -5.72 3.95
CA LEU A 269 13.12 -5.80 2.50
C LEU A 269 13.67 -7.14 2.02
N VAL A 270 14.70 -7.66 2.70
CA VAL A 270 15.24 -9.01 2.42
C VAL A 270 14.17 -10.07 2.65
N GLY A 271 13.45 -10.00 3.77
CA GLY A 271 12.36 -10.93 4.07
C GLY A 271 11.24 -10.89 3.03
N VAL A 272 10.81 -9.69 2.64
CA VAL A 272 9.76 -9.50 1.62
C VAL A 272 10.19 -10.06 0.26
N VAL A 273 11.47 -9.93 -0.12
CA VAL A 273 12.03 -10.52 -1.36
C VAL A 273 12.12 -12.04 -1.30
N LEU A 274 12.54 -12.58 -0.15
CA LEU A 274 12.72 -14.02 0.02
C LEU A 274 11.39 -14.79 0.09
N LEU A 275 10.34 -14.15 0.64
CA LEU A 275 9.07 -14.82 0.91
C LEU A 275 8.44 -15.50 -0.31
N PRO A 276 8.25 -14.84 -1.48
CA PRO A 276 7.66 -15.47 -2.65
C PRO A 276 8.63 -16.43 -3.36
N VAL A 277 9.96 -16.23 -3.25
CA VAL A 277 10.94 -17.17 -3.82
C VAL A 277 10.87 -18.53 -3.13
N LEU A 278 10.58 -18.56 -1.83
CA LEU A 278 10.45 -19.79 -1.05
C LEU A 278 9.08 -20.46 -1.16
N ARG A 279 8.10 -19.78 -1.79
CA ARG A 279 6.77 -20.31 -2.07
C ARG A 279 6.64 -20.88 -3.49
N ALA A 280 7.54 -20.49 -4.40
CA ALA A 280 7.60 -21.00 -5.78
C ALA A 280 8.27 -22.36 -5.85
#